data_dc148f068f97687ab91adb08f270aed5
#
_entry.id   dc148f068f97687ab91adb08f270aed5
#
_cell.length_a   1.000
_cell.length_b   1.000
_cell.length_c   1.000
_cell.angle_alpha   90.00
_cell.angle_beta   90.00
_cell.angle_gamma   90.00
#
_symmetry.space_group_name_H-M   'P 1'
#
loop_
_entity.id
_entity.type
_entity.pdbx_description
1 polymer ?
#
loop_
_entity_poly.entity_id
_entity_poly.type
_entity_poly.pdbx_seq_one_letter_code
_entity_poly.pdbx_strand_id
1 'polypeptide(L)'
;MSGVFANGLEISGKAVNAKTIAAMPDTCFTPPENPATPPGVPVPYPSFGMASDTEQGTGTVLIGGKTVSIKNKADESKTSGTEAGAAAKKGLITSKNTGKKYFNSWSNDVKFDGEPVIRFSDLATHNHASPIGNTGPWPQICKANKKIMECATLLNELGMQVHTHGDNPCKTEAE
;
A
#
# COMPACT_ATOMS: atom_id res chain seq x y z
N MET A 1 11.71 3.67 -4.82
CA MET A 1 10.79 3.88 -5.96
C MET A 1 11.26 3.04 -7.11
N SER A 2 10.34 2.38 -7.81
CA SER A 2 10.67 1.58 -9.02
C SER A 2 10.85 2.46 -10.27
N GLY A 3 10.30 3.66 -10.25
CA GLY A 3 10.26 4.56 -11.42
C GLY A 3 9.36 4.08 -12.56
N VAL A 4 8.52 3.08 -12.32
CA VAL A 4 7.59 2.53 -13.32
C VAL A 4 6.15 2.87 -12.92
N PHE A 5 5.40 3.43 -13.85
CA PHE A 5 4.08 3.99 -13.58
C PHE A 5 3.02 3.41 -14.50
N ALA A 6 1.80 3.27 -13.99
CA ALA A 6 0.58 2.98 -14.75
C ALA A 6 -0.49 4.00 -14.33
N ASN A 7 -1.07 4.68 -15.33
CA ASN A 7 -2.09 5.72 -15.11
C ASN A 7 -1.62 6.84 -14.15
N GLY A 8 -0.34 7.22 -14.21
CA GLY A 8 0.27 8.23 -13.34
C GLY A 8 0.52 7.80 -11.89
N LEU A 9 0.30 6.52 -11.55
CA LEU A 9 0.56 5.95 -10.24
C LEU A 9 1.70 4.92 -10.33
N GLU A 10 2.59 4.90 -9.33
CA GLU A 10 3.70 3.94 -9.29
C GLU A 10 3.14 2.50 -9.18
N ILE A 11 3.67 1.59 -9.99
CA ILE A 11 3.27 0.18 -9.95
C ILE A 11 3.82 -0.47 -8.68
N SER A 12 2.96 -1.20 -7.97
CA SER A 12 3.32 -1.94 -6.77
C SER A 12 4.02 -3.26 -7.10
N GLY A 13 4.94 -3.66 -6.27
CA GLY A 13 5.66 -4.92 -6.41
C GLY A 13 6.81 -5.05 -5.42
N LYS A 14 7.44 -6.20 -5.40
CA LYS A 14 8.47 -6.56 -4.42
C LYS A 14 9.72 -5.67 -4.45
N ALA A 15 9.99 -4.99 -5.56
CA ALA A 15 11.11 -4.06 -5.69
C ALA A 15 10.80 -2.66 -5.10
N VAL A 16 9.54 -2.35 -4.87
CA VAL A 16 9.11 -1.03 -4.44
C VAL A 16 9.25 -0.92 -2.93
N ASN A 17 9.85 0.15 -2.45
CA ASN A 17 9.88 0.45 -1.02
C ASN A 17 8.61 1.22 -0.62
N ALA A 18 7.47 0.54 -0.69
CA ALA A 18 6.18 1.10 -0.34
C ALA A 18 5.63 0.44 0.94
N LYS A 19 4.94 1.24 1.72
CA LYS A 19 4.25 0.82 2.94
C LYS A 19 2.80 1.27 2.85
N THR A 20 1.89 0.38 3.19
CA THR A 20 0.47 0.70 3.37
C THR A 20 0.11 0.69 4.85
N ILE A 21 -0.84 1.51 5.21
CA ILE A 21 -1.39 1.59 6.57
C ILE A 21 -2.88 1.33 6.46
N ALA A 22 -3.42 0.49 7.34
CA ALA A 22 -4.86 0.28 7.42
C ALA A 22 -5.57 1.60 7.76
N ALA A 23 -6.72 1.82 7.15
CA ALA A 23 -7.51 3.05 7.33
C ALA A 23 -8.00 3.20 8.76
N MET A 24 -8.28 2.08 9.43
CA MET A 24 -8.71 2.03 10.82
C MET A 24 -7.90 0.96 11.55
N PRO A 25 -7.75 1.09 12.87
CA PRO A 25 -7.10 0.06 13.68
C PRO A 25 -7.79 -1.30 13.52
N ASP A 26 -7.01 -2.36 13.44
CA ASP A 26 -7.51 -3.73 13.46
C ASP A 26 -7.61 -4.24 14.90
N THR A 27 -8.82 -4.60 15.31
CA THR A 27 -9.05 -5.07 16.67
C THR A 27 -8.68 -6.53 16.80
N CYS A 28 -7.67 -6.82 17.63
CA CYS A 28 -7.24 -8.17 17.94
C CYS A 28 -7.34 -8.44 19.45
N PHE A 29 -7.67 -9.67 19.79
CA PHE A 29 -7.73 -10.10 21.18
C PHE A 29 -6.32 -10.36 21.71
N THR A 30 -6.05 -9.74 22.86
CA THR A 30 -4.72 -9.74 23.47
C THR A 30 -4.76 -10.48 24.81
N PRO A 31 -3.77 -11.30 25.17
CA PRO A 31 -3.66 -11.85 26.51
C PRO A 31 -3.64 -10.76 27.60
N PRO A 32 -4.09 -11.06 28.83
CA PRO A 32 -4.43 -12.37 29.35
C PRO A 32 -5.85 -12.84 29.01
N GLU A 33 -5.98 -14.16 28.85
CA GLU A 33 -7.26 -14.85 28.80
C GLU A 33 -7.60 -15.37 30.20
N ASN A 34 -8.75 -15.00 30.71
CA ASN A 34 -9.23 -15.45 32.02
C ASN A 34 -10.76 -15.59 32.00
N PRO A 35 -11.42 -16.12 33.04
CA PRO A 35 -12.87 -16.29 33.05
C PRO A 35 -13.69 -15.01 32.82
N ALA A 36 -13.13 -13.84 33.12
CA ALA A 36 -13.76 -12.53 32.86
C ALA A 36 -13.53 -12.04 31.42
N THR A 37 -12.46 -12.50 30.76
CA THR A 37 -12.09 -12.17 29.38
C THR A 37 -11.75 -13.44 28.60
N PRO A 38 -12.73 -14.34 28.35
CA PRO A 38 -12.44 -15.65 27.74
C PRO A 38 -11.74 -15.60 26.38
N PRO A 39 -12.04 -14.65 25.48
CA PRO A 39 -11.32 -14.53 24.20
C PRO A 39 -10.06 -13.64 24.30
N GLY A 40 -9.70 -13.13 25.49
CA GLY A 40 -8.70 -12.09 25.68
C GLY A 40 -9.31 -10.67 25.67
N VAL A 41 -8.47 -9.68 25.84
CA VAL A 41 -8.87 -8.26 25.83
C VAL A 41 -8.85 -7.75 24.39
N PRO A 42 -9.96 -7.18 23.86
CA PRO A 42 -9.96 -6.59 22.52
C PRO A 42 -9.18 -5.27 22.54
N VAL A 43 -8.11 -5.21 21.80
CA VAL A 43 -7.25 -4.02 21.68
C VAL A 43 -7.14 -3.62 20.20
N PRO A 44 -7.34 -2.34 19.87
CA PRO A 44 -7.14 -1.85 18.51
C PRO A 44 -5.64 -1.67 18.21
N TYR A 45 -5.16 -2.27 17.14
CA TYR A 45 -3.78 -2.22 16.68
C TYR A 45 -3.66 -1.55 15.31
N PRO A 46 -2.60 -0.79 15.05
CA PRO A 46 -2.29 -0.38 13.68
C PRO A 46 -1.91 -1.61 12.86
N SER A 47 -2.25 -1.62 11.58
CA SER A 47 -1.85 -2.68 10.66
C SER A 47 -1.11 -2.10 9.47
N PHE A 48 0.04 -2.67 9.15
CA PHE A 48 0.94 -2.21 8.09
C PHE A 48 1.21 -3.34 7.11
N GLY A 49 1.15 -3.03 5.82
CA GLY A 49 1.61 -3.92 4.74
C GLY A 49 2.87 -3.35 4.09
N MET A 50 3.79 -4.21 3.70
CA MET A 50 5.04 -3.85 3.03
C MET A 50 5.09 -4.47 1.64
N ALA A 51 5.32 -3.65 0.63
CA ALA A 51 5.44 -4.14 -0.76
C ALA A 51 6.59 -5.15 -0.94
N SER A 52 7.62 -5.11 -0.07
CA SER A 52 8.69 -6.12 -0.05
C SER A 52 8.21 -7.53 0.24
N ASP A 53 7.04 -7.67 0.88
CA ASP A 53 6.44 -8.96 1.23
C ASP A 53 5.50 -9.50 0.12
N THR A 54 5.51 -8.86 -1.08
CA THR A 54 4.73 -9.33 -2.24
C THR A 54 5.13 -10.76 -2.63
N GLU A 55 4.14 -11.61 -2.78
CA GLU A 55 4.24 -12.99 -3.26
C GLU A 55 3.31 -13.22 -4.44
N GLN A 56 3.58 -14.26 -5.22
CA GLN A 56 2.73 -14.76 -6.31
C GLN A 56 2.36 -13.69 -7.37
N GLY A 57 3.21 -12.71 -7.60
CA GLY A 57 3.00 -11.71 -8.64
C GLY A 57 3.31 -12.23 -10.06
N THR A 58 3.85 -11.34 -10.89
CA THR A 58 4.25 -11.65 -12.27
C THR A 58 5.37 -12.69 -12.33
N GLY A 59 5.34 -13.52 -13.37
CA GLY A 59 6.39 -14.50 -13.65
C GLY A 59 7.38 -14.05 -14.70
N THR A 60 6.92 -13.34 -15.73
CA THR A 60 7.77 -12.96 -16.88
C THR A 60 8.14 -11.48 -16.86
N VAL A 61 7.25 -10.61 -16.41
CA VAL A 61 7.51 -9.17 -16.31
C VAL A 61 8.06 -8.85 -14.93
N LEU A 62 9.28 -8.34 -14.87
CA LEU A 62 9.96 -7.99 -13.61
C LEU A 62 10.29 -6.51 -13.58
N ILE A 63 10.17 -5.90 -12.41
CA ILE A 63 10.65 -4.55 -12.13
C ILE A 63 11.79 -4.64 -11.11
N GLY A 64 12.96 -4.10 -11.46
CA GLY A 64 14.15 -4.25 -10.62
C GLY A 64 14.53 -5.71 -10.35
N GLY A 65 14.26 -6.61 -11.29
CA GLY A 65 14.52 -8.05 -11.16
C GLY A 65 13.58 -8.79 -10.19
N LYS A 66 12.49 -8.15 -9.75
CA LYS A 66 11.54 -8.73 -8.80
C LYS A 66 10.12 -8.71 -9.35
N THR A 67 9.29 -9.61 -8.81
CA THR A 67 7.88 -9.76 -9.18
C THR A 67 7.06 -8.50 -8.92
N VAL A 68 6.06 -8.28 -9.76
CA VAL A 68 5.13 -7.15 -9.72
C VAL A 68 3.76 -7.63 -9.23
N SER A 69 3.08 -6.78 -8.48
CA SER A 69 1.75 -7.09 -7.98
C SER A 69 0.71 -7.01 -9.09
N ILE A 70 -0.07 -8.09 -9.28
CA ILE A 70 -1.14 -8.19 -10.28
C ILE A 70 -2.42 -8.73 -9.66
N LYS A 71 -3.55 -8.42 -10.30
CA LYS A 71 -4.89 -8.83 -9.89
C LYS A 71 -4.99 -10.34 -9.66
N ASN A 72 -5.77 -10.73 -8.64
CA ASN A 72 -6.17 -12.10 -8.31
C ASN A 72 -5.03 -13.10 -8.07
N LYS A 73 -3.79 -12.65 -8.07
CA LYS A 73 -2.63 -13.51 -7.97
C LYS A 73 -1.67 -13.05 -6.88
N ALA A 74 -1.30 -11.78 -6.91
CA ALA A 74 -0.38 -11.21 -5.94
C ALA A 74 -1.06 -10.92 -4.59
N ASP A 75 -0.39 -11.29 -3.53
CA ASP A 75 -0.69 -10.85 -2.17
C ASP A 75 0.60 -10.37 -1.47
N GLU A 76 0.47 -9.72 -0.33
CA GLU A 76 1.58 -9.53 0.60
C GLU A 76 1.46 -10.60 1.67
N SER A 77 2.52 -11.37 1.88
CA SER A 77 2.52 -12.60 2.70
C SER A 77 2.15 -12.37 4.15
N LYS A 78 2.31 -11.14 4.64
CA LYS A 78 1.98 -10.77 6.02
C LYS A 78 1.67 -9.27 6.13
N THR A 79 0.98 -8.93 7.20
CA THR A 79 0.90 -7.58 7.75
C THR A 79 1.59 -7.53 9.10
N SER A 80 1.96 -6.35 9.56
CA SER A 80 2.64 -6.12 10.85
C SER A 80 1.89 -5.10 11.70
N GLY A 81 2.16 -5.08 12.99
CA GLY A 81 1.55 -4.16 13.96
C GLY A 81 0.47 -4.79 14.84
N THR A 82 -0.05 -5.98 14.46
CA THR A 82 -1.06 -6.73 15.23
C THR A 82 -0.48 -7.90 16.02
N GLU A 83 0.85 -8.01 16.14
CA GLU A 83 1.57 -9.14 16.74
C GLU A 83 1.13 -9.43 18.18
N ALA A 84 0.88 -8.38 18.96
CA ALA A 84 0.45 -8.54 20.36
C ALA A 84 -0.97 -9.11 20.50
N GLY A 85 -1.77 -9.09 19.43
CA GLY A 85 -3.09 -9.72 19.37
C GLY A 85 -3.03 -11.24 19.28
N ALA A 86 -2.33 -11.88 20.22
CA ALA A 86 -1.97 -13.30 20.18
C ALA A 86 -2.89 -14.20 21.03
N ALA A 87 -3.99 -13.68 21.59
CA ALA A 87 -5.00 -14.51 22.26
C ALA A 87 -5.60 -15.55 21.31
N ALA A 88 -6.23 -16.59 21.82
CA ALA A 88 -6.70 -17.72 21.01
C ALA A 88 -7.57 -17.30 19.82
N LYS A 89 -8.43 -16.29 20.00
CA LYS A 89 -9.29 -15.76 18.92
C LYS A 89 -8.53 -14.92 17.91
N LYS A 90 -7.43 -14.24 18.31
CA LYS A 90 -6.66 -13.31 17.46
C LYS A 90 -7.53 -12.11 16.96
N GLY A 91 -7.65 -11.91 15.66
CA GLY A 91 -8.46 -10.85 15.09
C GLY A 91 -9.95 -11.00 15.33
N LEU A 92 -10.65 -9.89 15.52
CA LEU A 92 -12.08 -9.85 15.81
C LEU A 92 -12.91 -10.50 14.69
N ILE A 93 -12.57 -10.22 13.44
CA ILE A 93 -13.33 -10.64 12.24
C ILE A 93 -12.71 -11.90 11.62
N THR A 94 -11.43 -11.88 11.32
CA THR A 94 -10.78 -12.94 10.55
C THR A 94 -10.13 -14.04 11.40
N SER A 95 -10.10 -13.86 12.71
CA SER A 95 -9.41 -14.75 13.65
C SER A 95 -7.92 -14.96 13.29
N LYS A 96 -7.31 -13.96 12.67
CA LYS A 96 -5.89 -13.91 12.30
C LYS A 96 -5.23 -12.69 12.93
N ASN A 97 -3.93 -12.79 13.16
CA ASN A 97 -3.05 -11.66 13.41
C ASN A 97 -1.85 -11.76 12.47
N THR A 98 -1.30 -10.63 12.04
CA THR A 98 -0.23 -10.59 11.03
C THR A 98 -0.55 -11.35 9.74
N GLY A 99 -1.84 -11.42 9.39
CA GLY A 99 -2.32 -12.16 8.22
C GLY A 99 -1.94 -11.48 6.90
N LYS A 100 -2.21 -12.16 5.80
CA LYS A 100 -1.94 -11.65 4.45
C LYS A 100 -2.71 -10.37 4.14
N LYS A 101 -2.16 -9.57 3.23
CA LYS A 101 -2.83 -8.43 2.62
C LYS A 101 -3.26 -8.81 1.21
N TYR A 102 -4.51 -8.50 0.86
CA TYR A 102 -5.08 -8.76 -0.47
C TYR A 102 -5.47 -7.45 -1.13
N PHE A 103 -5.31 -7.38 -2.45
CA PHE A 103 -5.66 -6.20 -3.24
C PHE A 103 -7.08 -6.31 -3.78
N ASN A 104 -7.86 -5.22 -3.69
CA ASN A 104 -9.25 -5.13 -4.10
C ASN A 104 -9.45 -4.14 -5.26
N SER A 105 -8.44 -3.39 -5.66
CA SER A 105 -8.46 -2.57 -6.86
C SER A 105 -7.16 -2.68 -7.64
N TRP A 106 -7.20 -2.29 -8.91
CA TRP A 106 -6.13 -2.47 -9.90
C TRP A 106 -6.29 -1.52 -11.08
N SER A 107 -5.34 -1.50 -11.99
CA SER A 107 -5.44 -0.75 -13.25
C SER A 107 -6.57 -1.30 -14.12
N ASN A 108 -7.28 -0.42 -14.84
CA ASN A 108 -8.34 -0.84 -15.77
C ASN A 108 -7.79 -1.30 -17.13
N ASP A 109 -6.63 -0.80 -17.53
CA ASP A 109 -6.10 -0.90 -18.88
C ASP A 109 -4.66 -1.44 -18.96
N VAL A 110 -3.84 -1.23 -17.92
CA VAL A 110 -2.45 -1.71 -17.91
C VAL A 110 -2.39 -3.11 -17.31
N LYS A 111 -1.85 -4.06 -18.09
CA LYS A 111 -1.75 -5.48 -17.72
C LYS A 111 -0.32 -5.98 -17.85
N PHE A 112 0.11 -6.82 -16.91
CA PHE A 112 1.33 -7.61 -16.97
C PHE A 112 0.97 -9.09 -16.84
N ASP A 113 1.60 -9.94 -17.62
CA ASP A 113 1.28 -11.38 -17.69
C ASP A 113 -0.23 -11.66 -17.92
N GLY A 114 -0.92 -10.76 -18.65
CA GLY A 114 -2.35 -10.87 -18.94
C GLY A 114 -3.29 -10.32 -17.84
N GLU A 115 -2.78 -10.02 -16.66
CA GLU A 115 -3.56 -9.54 -15.51
C GLU A 115 -3.31 -8.06 -15.21
N PRO A 116 -4.32 -7.31 -14.75
CA PRO A 116 -4.19 -5.92 -14.36
C PRO A 116 -3.14 -5.71 -13.27
N VAL A 117 -2.32 -4.67 -13.42
CA VAL A 117 -1.31 -4.31 -12.41
C VAL A 117 -1.92 -3.57 -11.23
N ILE A 118 -1.35 -3.77 -10.05
CA ILE A 118 -1.67 -3.04 -8.83
C ILE A 118 -0.77 -1.81 -8.75
N ARG A 119 -1.35 -0.69 -8.32
CA ARG A 119 -0.66 0.60 -8.27
C ARG A 119 -0.66 1.18 -6.87
N PHE A 120 0.17 2.16 -6.64
CA PHE A 120 0.09 3.01 -5.46
C PHE A 120 -1.33 3.57 -5.33
N SER A 121 -1.91 3.54 -4.13
CA SER A 121 -3.29 3.93 -3.81
C SER A 121 -4.41 2.95 -4.18
N ASP A 122 -4.12 1.85 -4.84
CA ASP A 122 -5.13 0.81 -5.05
C ASP A 122 -5.56 0.20 -3.71
N LEU A 123 -6.87 -0.04 -3.58
CA LEU A 123 -7.45 -0.53 -2.33
C LEU A 123 -6.98 -1.95 -2.01
N ALA A 124 -6.73 -2.18 -0.74
CA ALA A 124 -6.33 -3.48 -0.23
C ALA A 124 -6.98 -3.76 1.13
N THR A 125 -7.11 -5.01 1.48
CA THR A 125 -7.48 -5.46 2.84
C THR A 125 -6.23 -5.78 3.63
N HIS A 126 -6.30 -5.71 4.94
CA HIS A 126 -5.23 -6.08 5.86
C HIS A 126 -5.60 -7.32 6.67
N ASN A 127 -4.62 -7.92 7.31
CA ASN A 127 -4.79 -9.02 8.26
C ASN A 127 -5.78 -10.09 7.79
N HIS A 128 -5.50 -10.71 6.66
CA HIS A 128 -6.28 -11.79 6.06
C HIS A 128 -7.72 -11.37 5.69
N ALA A 129 -7.84 -10.38 4.82
CA ALA A 129 -9.11 -9.85 4.32
C ALA A 129 -10.01 -9.19 5.38
N SER A 130 -9.44 -8.66 6.46
CA SER A 130 -10.17 -7.79 7.36
C SER A 130 -10.67 -6.55 6.59
N PRO A 131 -11.95 -6.17 6.71
CA PRO A 131 -12.57 -5.15 5.87
C PRO A 131 -12.15 -3.71 6.20
N ILE A 132 -11.17 -3.52 7.07
CA ILE A 132 -10.67 -2.20 7.46
C ILE A 132 -9.96 -1.44 6.34
N GLY A 133 -9.60 -2.10 5.25
CA GLY A 133 -8.98 -1.49 4.08
C GLY A 133 -7.69 -0.71 4.40
N ASN A 134 -7.02 -0.22 3.38
CA ASN A 134 -5.92 0.73 3.53
C ASN A 134 -6.44 2.17 3.56
N THR A 135 -5.64 3.06 4.12
CA THR A 135 -5.88 4.50 4.04
C THR A 135 -5.94 4.90 2.57
N GLY A 136 -7.00 5.57 2.16
CA GLY A 136 -7.09 6.17 0.83
C GLY A 136 -5.98 7.19 0.63
N PRO A 137 -5.58 7.46 -0.63
CA PRO A 137 -4.63 8.53 -0.90
C PRO A 137 -5.22 9.85 -0.41
N TRP A 138 -4.40 10.66 0.23
CA TRP A 138 -4.82 12.01 0.61
C TRP A 138 -4.96 12.85 -0.66
N PRO A 139 -6.17 13.26 -1.04
CA PRO A 139 -6.40 13.93 -2.32
C PRO A 139 -5.55 15.20 -2.50
N GLN A 140 -5.27 15.88 -1.38
CA GLN A 140 -4.44 17.09 -1.38
C GLN A 140 -2.98 16.78 -1.72
N ILE A 141 -2.42 15.70 -1.16
CA ILE A 141 -1.04 15.26 -1.44
C ILE A 141 -0.93 14.75 -2.88
N CYS A 142 -1.92 13.97 -3.33
CA CYS A 142 -1.94 13.48 -4.71
C CYS A 142 -2.04 14.64 -5.72
N LYS A 143 -2.87 15.66 -5.44
CA LYS A 143 -2.98 16.87 -6.28
C LYS A 143 -1.68 17.67 -6.29
N ALA A 144 -1.02 17.83 -5.13
CA ALA A 144 0.26 18.50 -5.02
C ALA A 144 1.34 17.75 -5.81
N ASN A 145 1.45 16.44 -5.63
CA ASN A 145 2.42 15.62 -6.37
C ASN A 145 2.18 15.66 -7.89
N LYS A 146 0.92 15.62 -8.32
CA LYS A 146 0.58 15.75 -9.75
C LYS A 146 1.02 17.11 -10.32
N LYS A 147 0.73 18.19 -9.62
CA LYS A 147 1.16 19.54 -10.02
C LYS A 147 2.68 19.67 -10.07
N ILE A 148 3.39 19.11 -9.09
CA ILE A 148 4.86 19.12 -9.06
C ILE A 148 5.42 18.36 -10.27
N MET A 149 4.83 17.21 -10.62
CA MET A 149 5.26 16.43 -11.79
C MET A 149 4.97 17.16 -13.10
N GLU A 150 3.78 17.74 -13.25
CA GLU A 150 3.42 18.54 -14.42
C GLU A 150 4.35 19.75 -14.56
N CYS A 151 4.67 20.43 -13.47
CA CYS A 151 5.61 21.55 -13.44
C CYS A 151 7.04 21.12 -13.79
N ALA A 152 7.51 20.01 -13.25
CA ALA A 152 8.83 19.45 -13.57
C ALA A 152 8.95 19.07 -15.06
N THR A 153 7.88 18.55 -15.66
CA THR A 153 7.84 18.21 -17.08
C THR A 153 7.92 19.47 -17.94
N LEU A 154 7.12 20.49 -17.63
CA LEU A 154 7.15 21.77 -18.31
C LEU A 154 8.51 22.47 -18.21
N LEU A 155 9.14 22.44 -17.03
CA LEU A 155 10.46 23.03 -16.84
C LEU A 155 11.54 22.28 -17.61
N ASN A 156 11.46 20.95 -17.71
CA ASN A 156 12.36 20.17 -18.54
C ASN A 156 12.18 20.46 -20.04
N GLU A 157 10.93 20.63 -20.50
CA GLU A 157 10.63 21.01 -21.88
C GLU A 157 11.17 22.41 -22.22
N LEU A 158 11.20 23.31 -21.22
CA LEU A 158 11.77 24.66 -21.36
C LEU A 158 13.30 24.68 -21.17
N GLY A 159 13.95 23.53 -20.95
CA GLY A 159 15.39 23.42 -20.75
C GLY A 159 15.88 23.98 -19.41
N MET A 160 15.00 24.15 -18.45
CA MET A 160 15.36 24.61 -17.10
C MET A 160 15.62 23.42 -16.19
N GLN A 161 16.72 23.48 -15.44
CA GLN A 161 17.02 22.45 -14.42
C GLN A 161 16.15 22.65 -13.19
N VAL A 162 15.44 21.60 -12.81
CA VAL A 162 14.69 21.57 -11.54
C VAL A 162 15.65 21.29 -10.40
N HIS A 163 15.93 22.30 -9.59
CA HIS A 163 16.68 22.11 -8.35
C HIS A 163 15.79 21.46 -7.28
N THR A 164 16.19 20.29 -6.80
CA THR A 164 15.41 19.47 -5.84
C THR A 164 15.57 19.92 -4.39
N HIS A 165 16.09 21.10 -4.10
CA HIS A 165 16.26 21.61 -2.75
C HIS A 165 15.23 22.70 -2.42
N GLY A 166 14.16 22.29 -1.76
CA GLY A 166 13.35 23.11 -0.86
C GLY A 166 12.35 24.08 -1.47
N ASP A 167 12.58 24.60 -2.65
CA ASP A 167 11.68 25.56 -3.27
C ASP A 167 10.80 24.90 -4.32
N ASN A 168 9.50 25.02 -4.12
CA ASN A 168 8.51 24.54 -5.09
C ASN A 168 8.54 25.47 -6.31
N PRO A 169 9.03 25.01 -7.49
CA PRO A 169 9.13 25.87 -8.66
C PRO A 169 7.79 26.36 -9.19
N CYS A 170 6.68 25.75 -8.75
CA CYS A 170 5.33 26.17 -9.11
C CYS A 170 4.77 27.29 -8.22
N LYS A 171 5.50 27.75 -7.20
CA LYS A 171 5.07 28.88 -6.36
C LYS A 171 5.30 30.26 -6.99
N THR A 172 6.17 30.35 -7.99
CA THR A 172 6.55 31.61 -8.61
C THR A 172 5.58 32.12 -9.70
N GLU A 173 4.59 31.31 -10.08
CA GLU A 173 3.58 31.72 -11.07
C GLU A 173 2.21 32.10 -10.48
N ALA A 174 2.07 32.12 -9.17
CA ALA A 174 0.80 32.40 -8.48
C ALA A 174 0.84 33.66 -7.59
N GLU A 175 1.86 34.55 -7.74
CA GLU A 175 1.92 35.88 -7.12
C GLU A 175 1.80 36.99 -8.17
#